data_36aa68a49c4280683dc071581197fa2e
#
_entry.id   36aa68a49c4280683dc071581197fa2e
#
_cell.length_a   1.000
_cell.length_b   1.000
_cell.length_c   1.000
_cell.angle_alpha   90.00
_cell.angle_beta   90.00
_cell.angle_gamma   90.00
#
_symmetry.space_group_name_H-M   'P 1'
#
loop_
_entity.id
_entity.type
_entity.pdbx_description
1 polymer ?
#
loop_
_entity_poly.entity_id
_entity_poly.type
_entity_poly.pdbx_seq_one_letter_code
_entity_poly.pdbx_strand_id
1 'polypeptide(L)'
;MKITSVECYLGTGAIGGFVTMKINTDSGIYGWGEAGLAYGKSAEAAFGQCQDFGKLILGMDPFNTEEIWEHLHRHTFWGMGGGVVIT
;
A
#
# COMPACT_ATOMS: atom_id res chain seq x y z
N MET A 1 1.99 0.76 19.44
CA MET A 1 1.34 -0.04 18.39
C MET A 1 2.25 -0.10 17.18
N LYS A 2 2.44 -1.29 16.66
CA LYS A 2 3.31 -1.50 15.48
C LYS A 2 2.58 -2.32 14.43
N ILE A 3 2.86 -2.03 13.18
CA ILE A 3 2.35 -2.79 12.05
C ILE A 3 3.05 -4.15 12.03
N THR A 4 2.27 -5.23 12.08
CA THR A 4 2.80 -6.60 12.09
C THR A 4 2.70 -7.28 10.75
N SER A 5 1.70 -6.96 9.94
CA SER A 5 1.56 -7.52 8.61
C SER A 5 0.68 -6.62 7.74
N VAL A 6 0.88 -6.74 6.43
CA VAL A 6 0.07 -6.06 5.43
C VAL A 6 -0.41 -7.11 4.45
N GLU A 7 -1.72 -7.24 4.30
CA GLU A 7 -2.34 -8.18 3.37
C GLU A 7 -2.87 -7.39 2.18
N CYS A 8 -2.52 -7.82 0.97
CA CYS A 8 -2.93 -7.16 -0.26
C CYS A 8 -3.81 -8.10 -1.07
N TYR A 9 -4.90 -7.58 -1.60
CA TYR A 9 -5.86 -8.36 -2.39
C TYR A 9 -6.10 -7.64 -3.71
N LEU A 10 -6.00 -8.38 -4.79
CA LEU A 10 -6.27 -7.87 -6.14
C LEU A 10 -7.64 -8.38 -6.60
N GLY A 11 -8.54 -7.44 -6.88
CA GLY A 11 -9.83 -7.76 -7.46
C GLY A 11 -9.92 -7.24 -8.89
N THR A 12 -10.81 -7.84 -9.69
CA THR A 12 -11.07 -7.40 -11.04
C THR A 12 -12.56 -7.16 -11.22
N GLY A 13 -12.90 -6.15 -12.00
CA GLY A 13 -14.26 -5.78 -12.30
C GLY A 13 -14.46 -5.48 -13.77
N ALA A 14 -15.66 -5.05 -14.14
CA ALA A 14 -16.02 -4.80 -15.53
C ALA A 14 -15.22 -3.66 -16.17
N ILE A 15 -14.82 -2.67 -15.40
CA ILE A 15 -14.12 -1.49 -15.89
C ILE A 15 -12.67 -1.42 -15.45
N GLY A 16 -12.16 -2.44 -14.84
CA GLY A 16 -10.78 -2.46 -14.40
C GLY A 16 -10.61 -3.25 -13.13
N GLY A 17 -9.51 -3.00 -12.43
CA GLY A 17 -9.19 -3.69 -11.20
C GLY A 17 -9.11 -2.75 -10.02
N PHE A 18 -9.02 -3.33 -8.85
CA PHE A 18 -8.78 -2.60 -7.61
C PHE A 18 -7.86 -3.41 -6.70
N VAL A 19 -7.18 -2.71 -5.81
CA VAL A 19 -6.30 -3.33 -4.83
C VAL A 19 -6.78 -2.92 -3.45
N THR A 20 -7.07 -3.91 -2.61
CA THR A 20 -7.47 -3.68 -1.23
C THR A 20 -6.33 -4.11 -0.31
N MET A 21 -6.03 -3.31 0.69
CA MET A 21 -4.99 -3.61 1.66
C MET A 21 -5.59 -3.65 3.06
N LYS A 22 -5.14 -4.63 3.84
CA LYS A 22 -5.44 -4.70 5.26
C LYS A 22 -4.14 -4.57 6.03
N ILE A 23 -4.07 -3.58 6.90
CA ILE A 23 -2.91 -3.37 7.76
C ILE A 23 -3.25 -3.88 9.16
N ASN A 24 -2.50 -4.87 9.61
CA ASN A 24 -2.67 -5.45 10.93
C ASN A 24 -1.63 -4.92 11.90
N THR A 25 -1.99 -4.84 13.17
CA THR A 25 -1.11 -4.33 14.22
C THR A 25 -0.98 -5.32 15.36
N ASP A 26 0.01 -5.12 16.21
CA ASP A 26 0.24 -5.96 17.37
C ASP A 26 -0.81 -5.77 18.49
N SER A 27 -1.61 -4.71 18.41
CA SER A 27 -2.67 -4.45 19.38
C SER A 27 -4.01 -5.07 19.01
N GLY A 28 -4.09 -5.76 17.88
CA GLY A 28 -5.33 -6.35 17.38
C GLY A 28 -6.21 -5.39 16.58
N ILE A 29 -5.84 -4.12 16.52
CA ILE A 29 -6.53 -3.14 15.68
C ILE A 29 -6.02 -3.29 14.25
N TYR A 30 -6.93 -3.18 13.28
CA TYR A 30 -6.56 -3.25 11.87
C TYR A 30 -7.33 -2.19 11.09
N GLY A 31 -6.83 -1.87 9.91
CA GLY A 31 -7.46 -0.92 9.01
C GLY A 31 -7.44 -1.40 7.56
N TRP A 32 -8.33 -0.85 6.76
CA TRP A 32 -8.45 -1.17 5.34
C TRP A 32 -8.21 0.06 4.50
N GLY A 33 -7.61 -0.14 3.34
CA GLY A 33 -7.48 0.90 2.33
C GLY A 33 -7.65 0.28 0.95
N GLU A 34 -7.92 1.11 -0.04
CA GLU A 34 -8.14 0.65 -1.39
C GLU A 34 -7.52 1.59 -2.42
N ALA A 35 -6.82 1.02 -3.38
CA ALA A 35 -6.39 1.71 -4.59
C ALA A 35 -7.40 1.39 -5.68
N GLY A 36 -8.32 2.30 -5.92
CA GLY A 36 -9.38 2.13 -6.90
C GLY A 36 -9.03 2.72 -8.25
N LEU A 37 -9.94 2.54 -9.21
CA LEU A 37 -9.85 3.16 -10.55
C LEU A 37 -8.57 2.80 -11.31
N ALA A 38 -8.06 1.60 -11.10
CA ALA A 38 -6.92 1.11 -11.87
C ALA A 38 -7.42 0.33 -13.08
N TYR A 39 -6.99 0.73 -14.26
CA TYR A 39 -7.42 0.12 -15.51
C TYR A 39 -6.36 -0.82 -16.06
N GLY A 40 -6.77 -1.95 -16.61
CA GLY A 40 -5.88 -2.89 -17.27
C GLY A 40 -4.76 -3.36 -16.37
N LYS A 41 -3.54 -3.28 -16.88
CA LYS A 41 -2.35 -3.72 -16.13
C LYS A 41 -1.97 -2.81 -14.97
N SER A 42 -2.58 -1.63 -14.85
CA SER A 42 -2.31 -0.73 -13.74
C SER A 42 -2.71 -1.33 -12.40
N ALA A 43 -3.76 -2.16 -12.37
CA ALA A 43 -4.15 -2.84 -11.14
C ALA A 43 -3.08 -3.82 -10.67
N GLU A 44 -2.48 -4.57 -11.58
CA GLU A 44 -1.40 -5.50 -11.26
C GLU A 44 -0.16 -4.75 -10.77
N ALA A 45 0.17 -3.63 -11.40
CA ALA A 45 1.29 -2.79 -10.98
C ALA A 45 1.06 -2.23 -9.58
N ALA A 46 -0.13 -1.71 -9.31
CA ALA A 46 -0.48 -1.19 -7.99
C ALA A 46 -0.43 -2.29 -6.93
N PHE A 47 -0.89 -3.49 -7.27
CA PHE A 47 -0.85 -4.64 -6.37
C PHE A 47 0.60 -4.97 -5.97
N GLY A 48 1.51 -5.04 -6.94
CA GLY A 48 2.92 -5.28 -6.68
C GLY A 48 3.54 -4.19 -5.81
N GLN A 49 3.23 -2.93 -6.10
CA GLN A 49 3.71 -1.81 -5.30
C GLN A 49 3.21 -1.87 -3.85
N CYS A 50 1.93 -2.19 -3.67
CA CYS A 50 1.37 -2.33 -2.34
C CYS A 50 2.04 -3.45 -1.54
N GLN A 51 2.38 -4.55 -2.20
CA GLN A 51 3.10 -5.63 -1.54
C GLN A 51 4.50 -5.19 -1.10
N ASP A 52 5.22 -4.47 -1.96
CA ASP A 52 6.54 -3.96 -1.63
C ASP A 52 6.47 -2.92 -0.51
N PHE A 53 5.54 -2.00 -0.60
CA PHE A 53 5.33 -0.99 0.44
C PHE A 53 4.96 -1.62 1.77
N GLY A 54 4.13 -2.67 1.75
CA GLY A 54 3.76 -3.38 2.96
C GLY A 54 4.98 -3.92 3.70
N LYS A 55 5.96 -4.43 2.98
CA LYS A 55 7.19 -4.92 3.60
C LYS A 55 8.03 -3.80 4.23
N LEU A 56 8.02 -2.62 3.61
CA LEU A 56 8.84 -1.50 4.07
C LEU A 56 8.27 -0.85 5.34
N ILE A 57 6.98 -0.98 5.61
CA ILE A 57 6.35 -0.32 6.76
C ILE A 57 6.18 -1.23 7.97
N LEU A 58 6.62 -2.48 7.88
CA LEU A 58 6.52 -3.40 9.01
C LEU A 58 7.31 -2.85 10.21
N GLY A 59 6.68 -2.90 11.37
CA GLY A 59 7.28 -2.38 12.60
C GLY A 59 7.03 -0.90 12.86
N MET A 60 6.48 -0.16 11.90
CA MET A 60 6.17 1.25 12.07
C MET A 60 4.86 1.45 12.83
N ASP A 61 4.70 2.62 13.44
CA ASP A 61 3.45 3.01 14.08
C ASP A 61 2.46 3.47 12.99
N PRO A 62 1.29 2.81 12.88
CA PRO A 62 0.34 3.17 11.81
C PRO A 62 -0.25 4.56 11.93
N PHE A 63 -0.20 5.19 13.11
CA PHE A 63 -0.70 6.55 13.29
C PHE A 63 0.28 7.63 12.82
N ASN A 64 1.54 7.28 12.59
CA ASN A 64 2.54 8.20 12.04
C ASN A 64 2.47 8.20 10.52
N THR A 65 1.36 8.67 9.97
CA THR A 65 1.11 8.59 8.54
C THR A 65 2.11 9.39 7.71
N GLU A 66 2.53 10.55 8.17
CA GLU A 66 3.51 11.34 7.45
C GLU A 66 4.88 10.68 7.43
N GLU A 67 5.28 10.07 8.53
CA GLU A 67 6.53 9.33 8.60
C GLU A 67 6.52 8.13 7.66
N ILE A 68 5.40 7.42 7.60
CA ILE A 68 5.24 6.29 6.68
C ILE A 68 5.35 6.78 5.25
N TRP A 69 4.65 7.86 4.90
CA TRP A 69 4.69 8.42 3.56
C TRP A 69 6.11 8.80 3.17
N GLU A 70 6.82 9.47 4.07
CA GLU A 70 8.18 9.90 3.80
C GLU A 70 9.15 8.73 3.67
N HIS A 71 8.98 7.71 4.50
CA HIS A 71 9.78 6.50 4.43
C HIS A 71 9.60 5.81 3.07
N LEU A 72 8.36 5.66 2.63
CA LEU A 72 8.05 5.06 1.33
C LEU A 72 8.60 5.92 0.20
N HIS A 73 8.46 7.23 0.30
CA HIS A 73 8.94 8.16 -0.71
C HIS A 73 10.46 8.11 -0.87
N ARG A 74 11.19 7.98 0.24
CA ARG A 74 12.66 7.99 0.21
C ARG A 74 13.27 6.64 -0.14
N HIS A 75 12.62 5.55 0.21
CA HIS A 75 13.19 4.21 0.10
C HIS A 75 12.70 3.42 -1.11
N THR A 76 11.92 4.04 -1.97
CA THR A 76 11.49 3.43 -3.22
C THR A 76 12.00 4.25 -4.39
N PHE A 77 12.50 3.56 -5.40
CA PHE A 77 12.97 4.22 -6.63
C PHE A 77 11.84 5.02 -7.30
N TRP A 78 10.66 4.45 -7.32
CA TRP A 78 9.51 5.06 -7.98
C TRP A 78 8.93 6.23 -7.20
N GLY A 79 9.16 6.27 -5.91
CA GLY A 79 8.68 7.36 -5.07
C GLY A 79 9.32 8.69 -5.37
N MET A 80 10.56 8.70 -5.81
CA MET A 80 11.30 9.93 -6.04
C MET A 80 10.96 10.64 -7.34
N GLY A 81 10.45 9.92 -8.31
CA GLY A 81 10.23 10.46 -9.65
C GLY A 81 8.78 10.74 -9.99
N GLY A 82 7.86 10.47 -9.14
CA GLY A 82 6.43 10.57 -9.46
C GLY A 82 5.91 9.27 -10.06
N GLY A 83 4.73 9.33 -10.64
CA GLY A 83 4.10 8.19 -11.28
C GLY A 83 3.07 7.51 -10.40
N VAL A 84 2.76 6.27 -10.71
CA VAL A 84 1.67 5.50 -10.09
C VAL A 84 1.76 5.46 -8.57
N VAL A 85 2.94 5.54 -8.04
CA VAL A 85 3.23 5.20 -6.65
C VAL A 85 3.14 6.38 -5.71
N ILE A 86 3.31 7.59 -6.21
CA ILE A 86 3.43 8.77 -5.36
C ILE A 86 2.09 9.35 -4.98
N THR A 87 1.11 9.07 -5.76
CA THR A 87 -0.23 9.52 -5.43
C THR A 87 -0.84 8.60 -4.39
#